data_f731a59f4ff192407a0dfeed6a343183
#
_entry.id   f731a59f4ff192407a0dfeed6a343183
#
_cell.length_a   1.000
_cell.length_b   1.000
_cell.length_c   1.000
_cell.angle_alpha   90.00
_cell.angle_beta   90.00
_cell.angle_gamma   90.00
#
_symmetry.space_group_name_H-M   'P 1'
#
loop_
_entity.id
_entity.type
_entity.pdbx_description
1 polymer ?
#
loop_
_entity_poly.entity_id
_entity_poly.type
_entity_poly.pdbx_seq_one_letter_code
_entity_poly.pdbx_strand_id
1 'polypeptide(L)'
;NDIYSFNVESVPELEVINELAGKKGKVANISIRVNPDIDAHTHRYITTGTAEDKFGINIEMLSTAVNKALSLPNIHLRGLHFHVGSQITDMKPFSMLCDSVNGLLDYFDRHDIHFEMINVGGGLGIDYVNPDVNAIPDFEHFFNTFKHKLKLRKGQELHFELGRSIVAQCGSLIARVVFVKENRNKKFVILDAGMTDLIRPALYQAHHVIQNISSRDT
;
A
#
# COMPACT_ATOMS: atom_id res chain seq x y z
N ASN A 1 -14.18 5.17 19.69
CA ASN A 1 -12.75 5.30 19.40
C ASN A 1 -12.57 6.49 18.47
N ASP A 2 -11.66 7.37 18.81
CA ASP A 2 -11.38 8.57 18.04
C ASP A 2 -10.35 8.24 16.96
N ILE A 3 -10.82 7.57 15.89
CA ILE A 3 -10.01 7.22 14.73
C ILE A 3 -9.83 8.48 13.88
N TYR A 4 -8.61 8.70 13.39
CA TYR A 4 -8.27 9.87 12.58
C TYR A 4 -9.09 9.95 11.28
N SER A 5 -9.15 8.85 10.52
CA SER A 5 -9.95 8.72 9.30
C SER A 5 -10.18 7.25 8.96
N PHE A 6 -11.32 6.93 8.33
CA PHE A 6 -11.58 5.62 7.71
C PHE A 6 -11.30 5.74 6.22
N ASN A 7 -10.54 4.80 5.65
CA ASN A 7 -10.40 4.68 4.21
C ASN A 7 -11.56 3.83 3.66
N VAL A 8 -12.43 4.43 2.88
CA VAL A 8 -13.69 3.84 2.41
C VAL A 8 -13.54 3.40 0.96
N GLU A 9 -13.97 2.19 0.64
CA GLU A 9 -13.77 1.58 -0.69
C GLU A 9 -15.07 1.43 -1.50
N SER A 10 -16.24 1.78 -0.91
CA SER A 10 -17.53 1.67 -1.62
C SER A 10 -18.59 2.61 -1.06
N VAL A 11 -19.60 2.92 -1.89
CA VAL A 11 -20.75 3.74 -1.48
C VAL A 11 -21.59 3.07 -0.37
N PRO A 12 -21.88 1.75 -0.41
CA PRO A 12 -22.57 1.08 0.70
C PRO A 12 -21.80 1.19 2.04
N GLU A 13 -20.48 1.18 2.03
CA GLU A 13 -19.67 1.35 3.24
C GLU A 13 -19.85 2.77 3.83
N LEU A 14 -19.94 3.81 3.00
CA LEU A 14 -20.27 5.17 3.45
C LEU A 14 -21.60 5.21 4.22
N GLU A 15 -22.61 4.52 3.71
CA GLU A 15 -23.95 4.47 4.33
C GLU A 15 -23.90 3.77 5.70
N VAL A 16 -23.17 2.66 5.81
CA VAL A 16 -22.97 1.93 7.08
C VAL A 16 -22.24 2.80 8.10
N ILE A 17 -21.16 3.47 7.67
CA ILE A 17 -20.39 4.35 8.57
C ILE A 17 -21.26 5.52 9.04
N ASN A 18 -22.03 6.14 8.14
CA ASN A 18 -22.94 7.22 8.48
C ASN A 18 -24.01 6.78 9.52
N GLU A 19 -24.62 5.62 9.32
CA GLU A 19 -25.61 5.06 10.25
C GLU A 19 -24.99 4.80 11.63
N LEU A 20 -23.81 4.14 11.68
CA LEU A 20 -23.14 3.81 12.92
C LEU A 20 -22.63 5.05 13.66
N ALA A 21 -22.14 6.06 12.94
CA ALA A 21 -21.74 7.34 13.50
C ALA A 21 -22.95 8.07 14.10
N GLY A 22 -24.06 8.14 13.37
CA GLY A 22 -25.31 8.75 13.85
C GLY A 22 -25.86 8.06 15.09
N LYS A 23 -25.87 6.72 15.16
CA LYS A 23 -26.27 5.95 16.37
C LYS A 23 -25.41 6.28 17.59
N LYS A 24 -24.18 6.75 17.37
CA LYS A 24 -23.24 7.14 18.44
C LYS A 24 -23.23 8.64 18.71
N GLY A 25 -24.01 9.44 18.00
CA GLY A 25 -24.00 10.90 18.08
C GLY A 25 -22.65 11.52 17.68
N LYS A 26 -21.95 10.88 16.74
CA LYS A 26 -20.62 11.31 16.26
C LYS A 26 -20.65 11.59 14.76
N VAL A 27 -19.64 12.35 14.30
CA VAL A 27 -19.32 12.49 12.88
C VAL A 27 -18.04 11.68 12.61
N ALA A 28 -18.07 10.82 11.58
CA ALA A 28 -16.93 10.01 11.19
C ALA A 28 -16.10 10.73 10.11
N ASN A 29 -14.82 10.89 10.38
CA ASN A 29 -13.85 11.32 9.37
C ASN A 29 -13.57 10.19 8.38
N ILE A 30 -13.65 10.48 7.10
CA ILE A 30 -13.38 9.48 6.05
C ILE A 30 -12.44 10.02 4.98
N SER A 31 -11.77 9.09 4.29
CA SER A 31 -11.11 9.31 3.01
C SER A 31 -11.67 8.29 2.02
N ILE A 32 -11.90 8.70 0.79
CA ILE A 32 -12.32 7.77 -0.25
C ILE A 32 -11.10 7.15 -0.90
N ARG A 33 -10.99 5.81 -0.85
CA ARG A 33 -9.96 5.09 -1.58
C ARG A 33 -10.32 5.04 -3.05
N VAL A 34 -9.45 5.61 -3.86
CA VAL A 34 -9.58 5.69 -5.32
C VAL A 34 -8.68 4.64 -5.95
N ASN A 35 -9.23 3.90 -6.90
CA ASN A 35 -8.44 3.08 -7.79
C ASN A 35 -7.91 3.97 -8.94
N PRO A 36 -6.60 4.26 -9.02
CA PRO A 36 -6.06 5.19 -10.00
C PRO A 36 -5.83 4.59 -11.39
N ASP A 37 -6.13 3.30 -11.58
CA ASP A 37 -5.87 2.54 -12.81
C ASP A 37 -4.41 2.61 -13.26
N ILE A 38 -3.50 2.38 -12.33
CA ILE A 38 -2.05 2.41 -12.57
C ILE A 38 -1.49 1.00 -12.41
N ASP A 39 -0.87 0.47 -13.50
CA ASP A 39 -0.11 -0.77 -13.42
C ASP A 39 1.29 -0.53 -12.84
N ALA A 40 1.51 -1.05 -11.65
CA ALA A 40 2.81 -0.99 -10.99
C ALA A 40 3.78 -2.11 -11.42
N HIS A 41 3.40 -2.97 -12.39
CA HIS A 41 4.18 -4.13 -12.86
C HIS A 41 4.66 -5.05 -11.73
N THR A 42 3.86 -5.20 -10.68
CA THR A 42 4.15 -6.06 -9.53
C THR A 42 3.53 -7.45 -9.71
N HIS A 43 3.86 -8.40 -8.82
CA HIS A 43 3.27 -9.73 -8.87
C HIS A 43 1.73 -9.63 -8.77
N ARG A 44 0.99 -10.42 -9.59
CA ARG A 44 -0.48 -10.38 -9.73
C ARG A 44 -1.24 -10.35 -8.39
N TYR A 45 -0.74 -11.03 -7.36
CA TYR A 45 -1.40 -11.08 -6.04
C TYR A 45 -1.10 -9.87 -5.14
N ILE A 46 -0.26 -8.92 -5.56
CA ILE A 46 0.08 -7.70 -4.81
C ILE A 46 -0.17 -6.41 -5.61
N THR A 47 -0.68 -6.52 -6.84
CA THR A 47 -1.19 -5.40 -7.64
C THR A 47 -2.55 -4.98 -7.08
N THR A 48 -2.75 -3.69 -6.87
CA THR A 48 -3.98 -3.14 -6.24
C THR A 48 -4.47 -1.87 -6.91
N GLY A 49 -3.85 -1.46 -8.02
CA GLY A 49 -4.08 -0.16 -8.64
C GLY A 49 -4.65 -0.20 -10.06
N THR A 50 -4.98 -1.38 -10.63
CA THR A 50 -5.55 -1.48 -11.99
C THR A 50 -7.08 -1.49 -11.96
N ALA A 51 -7.71 -1.13 -13.08
CA ALA A 51 -9.18 -1.05 -13.21
C ALA A 51 -9.91 -2.36 -12.88
N GLU A 52 -9.24 -3.51 -13.04
CA GLU A 52 -9.79 -4.84 -12.73
C GLU A 52 -9.59 -5.25 -11.26
N ASP A 53 -8.86 -4.47 -10.47
CA ASP A 53 -8.63 -4.79 -9.07
C ASP A 53 -9.88 -4.50 -8.23
N LYS A 54 -10.10 -5.36 -7.24
CA LYS A 54 -11.26 -5.27 -6.33
C LYS A 54 -11.21 -4.10 -5.36
N PHE A 55 -10.11 -3.36 -5.29
CA PHE A 55 -9.86 -2.34 -4.28
C PHE A 55 -10.19 -0.94 -4.79
N GLY A 56 -10.83 -0.16 -3.90
CA GLY A 56 -11.12 1.25 -4.13
C GLY A 56 -12.29 1.50 -5.09
N ILE A 57 -12.65 2.76 -5.21
CA ILE A 57 -13.67 3.27 -6.12
C ILE A 57 -13.02 3.69 -7.43
N ASN A 58 -13.53 3.22 -8.55
CA ASN A 58 -13.02 3.62 -9.87
C ASN A 58 -13.21 5.11 -10.11
N ILE A 59 -12.29 5.73 -10.84
CA ILE A 59 -12.29 7.18 -11.14
C ILE A 59 -13.62 7.65 -11.71
N GLU A 60 -14.23 6.86 -12.58
CA GLU A 60 -15.54 7.17 -13.20
C GLU A 60 -16.67 7.32 -12.18
N MET A 61 -16.61 6.57 -11.07
CA MET A 61 -17.62 6.60 -10.00
C MET A 61 -17.26 7.56 -8.87
N LEU A 62 -16.05 8.14 -8.91
CA LEU A 62 -15.52 8.94 -7.79
C LEU A 62 -16.37 10.17 -7.49
N SER A 63 -16.80 10.91 -8.51
CA SER A 63 -17.66 12.10 -8.32
C SER A 63 -18.99 11.74 -7.64
N THR A 64 -19.57 10.60 -8.00
CA THR A 64 -20.81 10.10 -7.36
C THR A 64 -20.58 9.78 -5.90
N ALA A 65 -19.47 9.10 -5.59
CA ALA A 65 -19.12 8.74 -4.21
C ALA A 65 -18.80 9.98 -3.35
N VAL A 66 -18.08 10.95 -3.90
CA VAL A 66 -17.77 12.22 -3.22
C VAL A 66 -19.07 12.99 -2.92
N ASN A 67 -19.95 13.17 -3.91
CA ASN A 67 -21.24 13.84 -3.70
C ASN A 67 -22.12 13.11 -2.66
N LYS A 68 -22.11 11.77 -2.70
CA LYS A 68 -22.82 10.98 -1.68
C LYS A 68 -22.23 11.24 -0.29
N ALA A 69 -20.91 11.19 -0.14
CA ALA A 69 -20.26 11.46 1.16
C ALA A 69 -20.61 12.85 1.70
N LEU A 70 -20.58 13.87 0.84
CA LEU A 70 -20.93 15.26 1.21
C LEU A 70 -22.41 15.42 1.60
N SER A 71 -23.29 14.54 1.13
CA SER A 71 -24.72 14.56 1.47
C SER A 71 -25.06 13.89 2.80
N LEU A 72 -24.12 13.13 3.40
CA LEU A 72 -24.37 12.32 4.60
C LEU A 72 -24.07 13.13 5.87
N PRO A 73 -25.03 13.27 6.80
CA PRO A 73 -24.94 14.21 7.94
C PRO A 73 -23.90 13.79 9.01
N ASN A 74 -23.55 12.51 9.07
CA ASN A 74 -22.62 11.99 10.08
C ASN A 74 -21.26 11.60 9.46
N ILE A 75 -20.95 12.13 8.29
CA ILE A 75 -19.69 11.93 7.57
C ILE A 75 -18.98 13.26 7.37
N HIS A 76 -17.69 13.28 7.63
CA HIS A 76 -16.80 14.36 7.24
C HIS A 76 -15.77 13.82 6.26
N LEU A 77 -15.91 14.19 4.99
CA LEU A 77 -14.98 13.80 3.92
C LEU A 77 -13.71 14.64 4.01
N ARG A 78 -12.64 14.05 4.51
CA ARG A 78 -11.34 14.73 4.67
C ARG A 78 -10.48 14.68 3.42
N GLY A 79 -10.53 13.59 2.66
CA GLY A 79 -9.60 13.46 1.57
C GLY A 79 -9.77 12.26 0.66
N LEU A 80 -8.75 12.07 -0.17
CA LEU A 80 -8.61 10.92 -1.04
C LEU A 80 -7.45 10.03 -0.57
N HIS A 81 -7.63 8.73 -0.71
CA HIS A 81 -6.65 7.71 -0.40
C HIS A 81 -6.33 6.89 -1.65
N PHE A 82 -5.08 6.52 -1.83
CA PHE A 82 -4.57 5.74 -2.95
C PHE A 82 -3.64 4.63 -2.46
N HIS A 83 -3.55 3.55 -3.24
CA HIS A 83 -2.54 2.52 -3.00
C HIS A 83 -2.30 1.75 -4.31
N VAL A 84 -1.16 1.97 -4.94
CA VAL A 84 -0.85 1.45 -6.29
C VAL A 84 -0.26 0.05 -6.30
N GLY A 85 0.04 -0.51 -5.15
CA GLY A 85 0.59 -1.86 -5.04
C GLY A 85 1.61 -2.00 -3.94
N SER A 86 2.29 -3.15 -3.91
CA SER A 86 3.31 -3.47 -2.90
C SER A 86 4.58 -3.98 -3.56
N GLN A 87 5.74 -3.78 -2.92
CA GLN A 87 7.05 -4.21 -3.42
C GLN A 87 7.43 -3.51 -4.75
N ILE A 88 7.18 -2.20 -4.82
CA ILE A 88 7.50 -1.37 -5.98
C ILE A 88 8.89 -0.78 -5.78
N THR A 89 9.82 -1.12 -6.66
CA THR A 89 11.21 -0.63 -6.65
C THR A 89 11.50 0.40 -7.74
N ASP A 90 10.58 0.54 -8.72
CA ASP A 90 10.62 1.59 -9.74
C ASP A 90 9.77 2.79 -9.28
N MET A 91 10.29 4.01 -9.42
CA MET A 91 9.58 5.24 -9.04
C MET A 91 8.52 5.69 -10.06
N LYS A 92 8.47 5.08 -11.25
CA LYS A 92 7.52 5.45 -12.30
C LYS A 92 6.05 5.34 -11.87
N PRO A 93 5.60 4.25 -11.21
CA PRO A 93 4.21 4.17 -10.73
C PRO A 93 3.84 5.27 -9.75
N PHE A 94 4.76 5.65 -8.85
CA PHE A 94 4.52 6.76 -7.91
C PHE A 94 4.47 8.11 -8.62
N SER A 95 5.28 8.29 -9.66
CA SER A 95 5.23 9.47 -10.52
C SER A 95 3.89 9.59 -11.25
N MET A 96 3.38 8.47 -11.82
CA MET A 96 2.07 8.42 -12.48
C MET A 96 0.94 8.68 -11.48
N LEU A 97 1.07 8.18 -10.25
CA LEU A 97 0.12 8.49 -9.18
C LEU A 97 0.03 10.00 -8.91
N CYS A 98 1.18 10.69 -8.83
CA CYS A 98 1.18 12.14 -8.65
C CYS A 98 0.43 12.86 -9.78
N ASP A 99 0.63 12.43 -11.03
CA ASP A 99 -0.04 13.03 -12.19
C ASP A 99 -1.56 12.79 -12.12
N SER A 100 -2.01 11.57 -11.76
CA SER A 100 -3.43 11.25 -11.56
C SER A 100 -4.04 12.07 -10.41
N VAL A 101 -3.38 12.14 -9.26
CA VAL A 101 -3.85 12.93 -8.10
C VAL A 101 -3.95 14.41 -8.45
N ASN A 102 -2.97 14.98 -9.14
CA ASN A 102 -3.03 16.37 -9.58
C ASN A 102 -4.24 16.64 -10.47
N GLY A 103 -4.51 15.75 -11.43
CA GLY A 103 -5.67 15.86 -12.30
C GLY A 103 -7.00 15.79 -11.53
N LEU A 104 -7.11 14.91 -10.54
CA LEU A 104 -8.28 14.82 -9.67
C LEU A 104 -8.45 16.07 -8.80
N LEU A 105 -7.38 16.58 -8.21
CA LEU A 105 -7.42 17.83 -7.44
C LEU A 105 -7.87 19.00 -8.30
N ASP A 106 -7.33 19.14 -9.52
CA ASP A 106 -7.75 20.18 -10.47
C ASP A 106 -9.22 20.03 -10.90
N TYR A 107 -9.71 18.80 -11.01
CA TYR A 107 -11.11 18.54 -11.30
C TYR A 107 -12.03 18.97 -10.16
N PHE A 108 -11.74 18.56 -8.93
CA PHE A 108 -12.57 18.86 -7.77
C PHE A 108 -12.51 20.32 -7.36
N ASP A 109 -11.37 21.00 -7.52
CA ASP A 109 -11.26 22.45 -7.30
C ASP A 109 -12.20 23.25 -8.23
N ARG A 110 -12.35 22.82 -9.50
CA ARG A 110 -13.33 23.45 -10.43
C ARG A 110 -14.78 23.24 -10.02
N HIS A 111 -15.06 22.27 -9.14
CA HIS A 111 -16.38 22.00 -8.58
C HIS A 111 -16.54 22.50 -7.15
N ASP A 112 -15.63 23.33 -6.69
CA ASP A 112 -15.63 23.92 -5.32
C ASP A 112 -15.57 22.87 -4.20
N ILE A 113 -14.92 21.72 -4.48
CA ILE A 113 -14.71 20.63 -3.54
C ILE A 113 -13.22 20.58 -3.20
N HIS A 114 -12.91 20.78 -1.90
CA HIS A 114 -11.55 20.81 -1.40
C HIS A 114 -11.31 19.72 -0.38
N PHE A 115 -10.17 19.06 -0.49
CA PHE A 115 -9.76 18.00 0.43
C PHE A 115 -8.71 18.52 1.42
N GLU A 116 -8.82 18.12 2.68
CA GLU A 116 -7.85 18.46 3.73
C GLU A 116 -6.59 17.62 3.63
N MET A 117 -6.70 16.36 3.12
CA MET A 117 -5.57 15.45 3.03
C MET A 117 -5.57 14.62 1.75
N ILE A 118 -4.37 14.24 1.35
CA ILE A 118 -4.11 13.23 0.32
C ILE A 118 -3.25 12.13 0.94
N ASN A 119 -3.75 10.90 0.94
CA ASN A 119 -3.02 9.73 1.39
C ASN A 119 -2.60 8.93 0.15
N VAL A 120 -1.31 8.89 -0.14
CA VAL A 120 -0.77 8.20 -1.32
C VAL A 120 -0.47 6.71 -1.05
N GLY A 121 -0.84 6.21 0.14
CA GLY A 121 -0.62 4.82 0.54
C GLY A 121 0.85 4.50 0.79
N GLY A 122 1.18 3.26 0.51
CA GLY A 122 2.55 2.76 0.65
C GLY A 122 3.08 2.21 -0.66
N GLY A 123 3.71 1.04 -0.57
CA GLY A 123 4.12 0.27 -1.74
C GLY A 123 5.62 0.25 -1.99
N LEU A 124 6.40 1.16 -1.41
CA LEU A 124 7.86 1.16 -1.56
C LEU A 124 8.44 -0.20 -1.17
N GLY A 125 9.16 -0.80 -2.11
CA GLY A 125 9.77 -2.12 -1.99
C GLY A 125 11.12 -2.10 -1.29
N ILE A 126 11.68 -3.29 -1.10
CA ILE A 126 13.03 -3.53 -0.60
C ILE A 126 13.79 -4.45 -1.56
N ASP A 127 15.11 -4.49 -1.44
CA ASP A 127 15.94 -5.46 -2.15
C ASP A 127 15.98 -6.79 -1.37
N TYR A 128 15.32 -7.82 -1.91
CA TYR A 128 15.35 -9.18 -1.36
C TYR A 128 16.52 -10.01 -1.88
N VAL A 129 17.20 -9.55 -2.94
CA VAL A 129 18.30 -10.28 -3.57
C VAL A 129 19.62 -9.95 -2.90
N ASN A 130 19.83 -8.66 -2.60
CA ASN A 130 21.06 -8.17 -1.96
C ASN A 130 20.73 -7.35 -0.70
N PRO A 131 20.07 -7.95 0.31
CA PRO A 131 19.58 -7.22 1.46
C PRO A 131 20.68 -6.60 2.33
N ASP A 132 21.88 -7.19 2.32
CA ASP A 132 23.02 -6.67 3.08
C ASP A 132 23.73 -5.50 2.38
N VAL A 133 23.58 -5.40 1.04
CA VAL A 133 24.15 -4.30 0.24
C VAL A 133 23.19 -3.12 0.21
N ASN A 134 21.92 -3.40 -0.04
CA ASN A 134 20.87 -2.39 -0.13
C ASN A 134 19.92 -2.52 1.09
N ALA A 135 20.52 -2.36 2.28
CA ALA A 135 19.82 -2.58 3.53
C ALA A 135 18.69 -1.57 3.78
N ILE A 136 18.77 -0.37 3.26
CA ILE A 136 17.78 0.68 3.43
C ILE A 136 17.17 1.02 2.06
N PRO A 137 15.82 0.99 1.91
CA PRO A 137 15.17 1.46 0.70
C PRO A 137 15.50 2.92 0.40
N ASP A 138 15.46 3.30 -0.87
CA ASP A 138 15.71 4.68 -1.30
C ASP A 138 14.53 5.61 -0.93
N PHE A 139 14.40 5.88 0.36
CA PHE A 139 13.40 6.81 0.89
C PHE A 139 13.57 8.22 0.34
N GLU A 140 14.80 8.64 0.08
CA GLU A 140 15.08 9.98 -0.42
C GLU A 140 14.47 10.16 -1.82
N HIS A 141 14.72 9.23 -2.73
CA HIS A 141 14.13 9.26 -4.07
C HIS A 141 12.59 9.12 -4.02
N PHE A 142 12.09 8.24 -3.16
CA PHE A 142 10.64 8.07 -2.96
C PHE A 142 9.97 9.38 -2.54
N PHE A 143 10.41 10.01 -1.45
CA PHE A 143 9.80 11.25 -0.97
C PHE A 143 10.04 12.43 -1.90
N ASN A 144 11.21 12.51 -2.56
CA ASN A 144 11.49 13.54 -3.55
C ASN A 144 10.58 13.43 -4.77
N THR A 145 10.17 12.22 -5.17
CA THR A 145 9.18 12.03 -6.25
C THR A 145 7.88 12.77 -5.94
N PHE A 146 7.33 12.56 -4.74
CA PHE A 146 6.10 13.27 -4.32
C PHE A 146 6.34 14.76 -4.12
N LYS A 147 7.42 15.14 -3.46
CA LYS A 147 7.76 16.55 -3.20
C LYS A 147 7.84 17.41 -4.48
N HIS A 148 8.37 16.84 -5.57
CA HIS A 148 8.56 17.57 -6.80
C HIS A 148 7.38 17.48 -7.77
N LYS A 149 6.60 16.40 -7.71
CA LYS A 149 5.54 16.15 -8.69
C LYS A 149 4.13 16.40 -8.16
N LEU A 150 3.87 16.16 -6.88
CA LEU A 150 2.54 16.34 -6.31
C LEU A 150 2.30 17.82 -5.99
N LYS A 151 1.20 18.36 -6.51
CA LYS A 151 0.80 19.76 -6.35
C LYS A 151 -0.25 19.89 -5.26
N LEU A 152 0.16 19.76 -4.00
CA LEU A 152 -0.74 19.95 -2.88
C LEU A 152 -1.28 21.39 -2.83
N ARG A 153 -2.53 21.53 -2.37
CA ARG A 153 -3.15 22.83 -2.11
C ARG A 153 -2.70 23.36 -0.75
N LYS A 154 -2.84 24.65 -0.56
CA LYS A 154 -2.44 25.28 0.70
C LYS A 154 -3.21 24.64 1.87
N GLY A 155 -2.47 24.12 2.84
CA GLY A 155 -3.04 23.50 4.05
C GLY A 155 -3.40 22.01 3.89
N GLN A 156 -3.24 21.42 2.70
CA GLN A 156 -3.40 19.98 2.54
C GLN A 156 -2.26 19.21 3.22
N GLU A 157 -2.62 18.13 3.90
CA GLU A 157 -1.68 17.17 4.47
C GLU A 157 -1.38 16.04 3.48
N LEU A 158 -0.12 15.61 3.43
CA LEU A 158 0.30 14.43 2.66
C LEU A 158 0.59 13.26 3.60
N HIS A 159 -0.12 12.15 3.42
CA HIS A 159 -0.01 10.96 4.24
C HIS A 159 0.57 9.79 3.45
N PHE A 160 1.32 8.93 4.16
CA PHE A 160 1.94 7.71 3.65
C PHE A 160 1.63 6.52 4.55
N GLU A 161 1.49 5.33 3.95
CA GLU A 161 1.24 4.07 4.65
C GLU A 161 2.37 3.07 4.38
N LEU A 162 3.60 3.46 4.63
CA LEU A 162 4.78 2.62 4.42
C LEU A 162 4.81 1.50 5.47
N GLY A 163 4.79 0.25 4.99
CA GLY A 163 4.88 -0.94 5.84
C GLY A 163 6.17 -1.69 5.59
N ARG A 164 6.23 -2.42 4.47
CA ARG A 164 7.36 -3.30 4.12
C ARG A 164 8.71 -2.60 4.16
N SER A 165 8.82 -1.43 3.55
CA SER A 165 10.06 -0.65 3.51
C SER A 165 10.60 -0.26 4.90
N ILE A 166 9.74 -0.21 5.92
CA ILE A 166 10.15 0.13 7.28
C ILE A 166 10.55 -1.12 8.08
N VAL A 167 9.81 -2.23 7.96
CA VAL A 167 9.94 -3.35 8.90
C VAL A 167 10.50 -4.64 8.30
N ALA A 168 10.61 -4.76 6.98
CA ALA A 168 10.96 -6.04 6.37
C ALA A 168 12.36 -6.54 6.71
N GLN A 169 13.28 -5.64 7.02
CA GLN A 169 14.65 -5.99 7.39
C GLN A 169 14.87 -6.02 8.91
N CYS A 170 13.80 -5.84 9.70
CA CYS A 170 13.89 -5.85 11.16
C CYS A 170 13.84 -7.25 11.77
N GLY A 171 13.71 -8.31 10.96
CA GLY A 171 13.56 -9.68 11.45
C GLY A 171 14.25 -10.73 10.58
N SER A 172 14.62 -11.83 11.20
CA SER A 172 15.17 -13.03 10.54
C SER A 172 14.43 -14.26 11.04
N LEU A 173 14.18 -15.22 10.14
CA LEU A 173 13.69 -16.54 10.51
C LEU A 173 14.89 -17.46 10.76
N ILE A 174 15.03 -17.93 11.99
CA ILE A 174 16.08 -18.89 12.37
C ILE A 174 15.45 -20.28 12.34
N ALA A 175 16.06 -21.21 11.59
CA ALA A 175 15.62 -22.58 11.48
C ALA A 175 16.81 -23.54 11.66
N ARG A 176 16.52 -24.75 12.11
CA ARG A 176 17.51 -25.82 12.27
C ARG A 176 17.41 -26.81 11.11
N VAL A 177 18.57 -27.24 10.63
CA VAL A 177 18.64 -28.40 9.72
C VAL A 177 18.35 -29.67 10.52
N VAL A 178 17.25 -30.33 10.20
CA VAL A 178 16.82 -31.60 10.83
C VAL A 178 17.46 -32.79 10.11
N PHE A 179 17.39 -32.76 8.78
CA PHE A 179 17.96 -33.81 7.93
C PHE A 179 18.56 -33.24 6.65
N VAL A 180 19.52 -33.97 6.10
CA VAL A 180 20.02 -33.77 4.75
C VAL A 180 19.71 -35.05 3.95
N LYS A 181 19.03 -34.89 2.82
CA LYS A 181 18.70 -35.99 1.91
C LYS A 181 19.37 -35.77 0.57
N GLU A 182 20.05 -36.78 0.09
CA GLU A 182 20.70 -36.75 -1.22
C GLU A 182 20.00 -37.71 -2.17
N ASN A 183 19.68 -37.21 -3.37
CA ASN A 183 19.26 -37.99 -4.53
C ASN A 183 20.33 -37.83 -5.60
N ARG A 184 20.26 -38.64 -6.68
CA ARG A 184 21.30 -38.73 -7.73
C ARG A 184 21.90 -37.38 -8.17
N ASN A 185 21.10 -36.32 -8.24
CA ASN A 185 21.52 -35.01 -8.76
C ASN A 185 21.14 -33.83 -7.88
N LYS A 186 20.54 -34.06 -6.69
CA LYS A 186 20.07 -32.98 -5.82
C LYS A 186 20.28 -33.31 -4.36
N LYS A 187 20.66 -32.29 -3.62
CA LYS A 187 20.77 -32.31 -2.16
C LYS A 187 19.62 -31.49 -1.58
N PHE A 188 18.87 -32.06 -0.67
CA PHE A 188 17.75 -31.43 0.00
C PHE A 188 18.11 -31.22 1.47
N VAL A 189 17.96 -30.00 1.93
CA VAL A 189 18.10 -29.63 3.34
C VAL A 189 16.71 -29.50 3.94
N ILE A 190 16.39 -30.31 4.91
CA ILE A 190 15.09 -30.32 5.60
C ILE A 190 15.21 -29.50 6.85
N LEU A 191 14.38 -28.48 6.98
CA LEU A 191 14.36 -27.54 8.11
C LEU A 191 13.16 -27.82 9.02
N ASP A 192 13.25 -27.35 10.26
CA ASP A 192 12.12 -27.32 11.22
C ASP A 192 11.20 -26.10 11.03
N ALA A 193 11.33 -25.39 9.93
CA ALA A 193 10.46 -24.29 9.53
C ALA A 193 9.91 -24.53 8.11
N GLY A 194 8.72 -24.06 7.83
CA GLY A 194 8.03 -24.27 6.56
C GLY A 194 7.12 -23.12 6.15
N MET A 195 6.13 -23.44 5.30
CA MET A 195 5.17 -22.45 4.80
C MET A 195 4.34 -21.77 5.89
N THR A 196 4.13 -22.44 7.02
CA THR A 196 3.39 -21.90 8.17
C THR A 196 4.15 -20.80 8.88
N ASP A 197 5.49 -20.79 8.74
CA ASP A 197 6.37 -19.81 9.37
C ASP A 197 6.74 -18.70 8.38
N LEU A 198 6.96 -19.06 7.10
CA LEU A 198 7.29 -18.12 6.02
C LEU A 198 6.57 -18.51 4.73
N ILE A 199 5.34 -18.00 4.55
CA ILE A 199 4.49 -18.34 3.41
C ILE A 199 4.95 -17.73 2.07
N ARG A 200 5.70 -16.63 2.08
CA ARG A 200 6.01 -15.84 0.89
C ARG A 200 6.68 -16.59 -0.26
N PRO A 201 7.65 -17.51 -0.03
CA PRO A 201 8.23 -18.31 -1.12
C PRO A 201 7.18 -19.15 -1.86
N ALA A 202 6.23 -19.75 -1.14
CA ALA A 202 5.19 -20.59 -1.72
C ALA A 202 4.10 -19.76 -2.43
N LEU A 203 3.67 -18.64 -1.82
CA LEU A 203 2.54 -17.86 -2.32
C LEU A 203 2.93 -16.89 -3.44
N TYR A 204 4.13 -16.28 -3.34
CA TYR A 204 4.57 -15.23 -4.27
C TYR A 204 5.82 -15.61 -5.06
N GLN A 205 6.31 -16.85 -4.93
CA GLN A 205 7.63 -17.25 -5.45
C GLN A 205 8.76 -16.29 -5.01
N ALA A 206 8.60 -15.73 -3.80
CA ALA A 206 9.49 -14.70 -3.30
C ALA A 206 10.85 -15.30 -2.93
N HIS A 207 11.91 -14.61 -3.35
CA HIS A 207 13.27 -14.91 -2.92
C HIS A 207 13.51 -14.42 -1.49
N HIS A 208 14.22 -15.22 -0.69
CA HIS A 208 14.81 -14.84 0.58
C HIS A 208 16.24 -15.38 0.64
N VAL A 209 17.19 -14.58 1.09
CA VAL A 209 18.56 -15.01 1.28
C VAL A 209 18.59 -16.00 2.45
N ILE A 210 19.27 -17.14 2.24
CA ILE A 210 19.49 -18.16 3.27
C ILE A 210 20.98 -18.18 3.61
N GLN A 211 21.30 -18.05 4.91
CA GLN A 211 22.66 -18.07 5.40
C GLN A 211 22.85 -19.18 6.42
N ASN A 212 23.98 -19.88 6.36
CA ASN A 212 24.39 -20.82 7.40
C ASN A 212 25.07 -20.04 8.53
N ILE A 213 24.42 -19.99 9.71
CA ILE A 213 24.95 -19.26 10.87
C ILE A 213 25.82 -20.13 11.79
N SER A 214 25.87 -21.45 11.57
CA SER A 214 26.67 -22.38 12.38
C SER A 214 28.06 -22.70 11.80
N SER A 215 28.30 -22.34 10.54
CA SER A 215 29.58 -22.52 9.84
C SER A 215 29.92 -21.23 9.07
N ARG A 216 31.22 -20.93 8.99
CA ARG A 216 31.75 -19.84 8.16
C ARG A 216 32.13 -20.29 6.76
N ASP A 217 31.93 -21.58 6.45
CA ASP A 217 32.16 -22.11 5.10
C ASP A 217 31.05 -21.64 4.18
N THR A 218 31.40 -20.86 3.19
CA THR A 218 30.54 -20.36 2.11
C THR A 218 30.36 -21.39 1.02
#